data_37ad8cfd3fa21ea14efb0e7f0fec4c27
#
_entry.id   37ad8cfd3fa21ea14efb0e7f0fec4c27
#
_cell.length_a   1.000
_cell.length_b   1.000
_cell.length_c   1.000
_cell.angle_alpha   90.00
_cell.angle_beta   90.00
_cell.angle_gamma   90.00
#
_symmetry.space_group_name_H-M   'P 1'
#
loop_
_entity.id
_entity.type
_entity.pdbx_description
1 polymer ?
#
loop_
_entity_poly.entity_id
_entity_poly.type
_entity_poly.pdbx_seq_one_letter_code
_entity_poly.pdbx_strand_id
1 'polypeptide(L)'
;MTKRAGRPSRPGERAAAEALAVAALAFIAGEPERLGRFLAISGMGPESIRAAARESQFLLGVLDYLAADEPLLIAFAAENTIPPGAVMEARDTIAGRRWERETP
;
A
#
# COMPACT_ATOMS: atom_id res chain seq x y z
N MET A 1 -27.85 8.33 7.01
CA MET A 1 -27.54 7.91 6.87
C MET A 1 -26.73 7.57 7.09
N THR A 2 -26.22 7.41 7.31
CA THR A 2 -25.45 7.07 7.39
C THR A 2 -24.92 6.27 7.11
N LYS A 3 -24.63 5.92 6.76
CA LYS A 3 -24.18 5.12 6.35
C LYS A 3 -23.08 4.97 6.15
N ARG A 4 -22.32 5.51 6.15
CA ARG A 4 -21.18 5.40 5.93
C ARG A 4 -20.49 4.62 6.84
N ALA A 5 -20.54 4.61 8.03
CA ALA A 5 -19.90 3.76 8.97
C ALA A 5 -20.14 2.33 8.59
N GLY A 6 -19.10 1.50 8.59
CA GLY A 6 -19.25 0.11 8.25
C GLY A 6 -19.53 -0.15 6.79
N ARG A 7 -19.60 0.89 6.01
CA ARG A 7 -19.85 0.73 4.61
C ARG A 7 -18.60 0.26 3.88
N PRO A 8 -18.70 -0.72 3.03
CA PRO A 8 -17.54 -1.18 2.30
C PRO A 8 -17.04 -0.14 1.32
N SER A 9 -15.78 -0.21 1.00
CA SER A 9 -15.20 0.68 0.03
C SER A 9 -15.83 0.45 -1.32
N ARG A 10 -16.02 1.53 -2.05
CA ARG A 10 -16.48 1.41 -3.41
C ARG A 10 -15.39 0.82 -4.29
N PRO A 11 -15.78 0.19 -5.40
CA PRO A 11 -14.78 -0.38 -6.30
C PRO A 11 -13.75 0.64 -6.74
N GLY A 12 -14.16 1.88 -6.99
CA GLY A 12 -13.21 2.90 -7.40
C GLY A 12 -12.23 3.24 -6.29
N GLU A 13 -12.70 3.28 -5.05
CA GLU A 13 -11.81 3.57 -3.93
C GLU A 13 -10.77 2.50 -3.76
N ARG A 14 -11.20 1.26 -3.88
CA ARG A 14 -10.26 0.16 -3.72
C ARG A 14 -9.26 0.13 -4.83
N ALA A 15 -9.72 0.35 -6.07
CA ALA A 15 -8.79 0.39 -7.20
C ALA A 15 -7.78 1.52 -7.04
N ALA A 16 -8.24 2.67 -6.56
CA ALA A 16 -7.33 3.79 -6.34
C ALA A 16 -6.32 3.48 -5.25
N ALA A 17 -6.77 2.80 -4.18
CA ALA A 17 -5.86 2.43 -3.10
C ALA A 17 -4.81 1.44 -3.59
N GLU A 18 -5.22 0.49 -4.40
CA GLU A 18 -4.27 -0.48 -4.93
C GLU A 18 -3.32 0.17 -5.92
N ALA A 19 -3.81 1.12 -6.71
CA ALA A 19 -2.94 1.85 -7.62
C ALA A 19 -1.90 2.66 -6.85
N LEU A 20 -2.30 3.24 -5.73
CA LEU A 20 -1.34 3.97 -4.91
C LEU A 20 -0.29 3.03 -4.33
N ALA A 21 -0.70 1.83 -3.94
CA ALA A 21 0.24 0.85 -3.42
C ALA A 21 1.22 0.40 -4.49
N VAL A 22 0.74 0.25 -5.73
CA VAL A 22 1.62 -0.10 -6.83
C VAL A 22 2.60 1.05 -7.10
N ALA A 23 2.13 2.28 -7.01
CA ALA A 23 3.01 3.44 -7.16
C ALA A 23 4.07 3.45 -6.07
N ALA A 24 3.70 3.07 -4.84
CA ALA A 24 4.66 2.99 -3.76
C ALA A 24 5.71 1.92 -4.04
N LEU A 25 5.27 0.79 -4.57
CA LEU A 25 6.21 -0.26 -4.93
C LEU A 25 7.17 0.21 -6.01
N ALA A 26 6.65 0.91 -7.01
CA ALA A 26 7.50 1.45 -8.08
C ALA A 26 8.50 2.45 -7.53
N PHE A 27 8.07 3.26 -6.56
CA PHE A 27 8.96 4.22 -5.92
C PHE A 27 10.10 3.50 -5.20
N ILE A 28 9.77 2.44 -4.48
CA ILE A 28 10.79 1.65 -3.80
C ILE A 28 11.73 1.02 -4.81
N ALA A 29 11.18 0.48 -5.88
CA ALA A 29 11.99 -0.21 -6.88
C ALA A 29 12.81 0.74 -7.73
N GLY A 30 12.52 2.03 -7.66
CA GLY A 30 13.22 3.02 -8.46
C GLY A 30 14.65 3.29 -8.02
N GLU A 31 15.01 2.88 -6.81
CA GLU A 31 16.38 3.03 -6.33
C GLU A 31 16.90 1.68 -5.86
N PRO A 32 18.09 1.31 -6.33
CA PRO A 32 18.63 -0.02 -5.96
C PRO A 32 18.75 -0.23 -4.46
N GLU A 33 19.12 0.80 -3.71
CA GLU A 33 19.27 0.63 -2.27
C GLU A 33 17.93 0.44 -1.59
N ARG A 34 16.93 1.19 -2.02
CA ARG A 34 15.60 1.01 -1.46
C ARG A 34 15.06 -0.37 -1.78
N LEU A 35 15.22 -0.78 -3.01
CA LEU A 35 14.74 -2.08 -3.43
C LEU A 35 15.45 -3.19 -2.68
N GLY A 36 16.78 -3.08 -2.55
CA GLY A 36 17.54 -4.10 -1.85
C GLY A 36 17.09 -4.26 -0.43
N ARG A 37 16.83 -3.14 0.25
CA ARG A 37 16.38 -3.20 1.63
C ARG A 37 14.99 -3.83 1.73
N PHE A 38 14.11 -3.47 0.82
CA PHE A 38 12.76 -4.03 0.80
C PHE A 38 12.80 -5.53 0.56
N LEU A 39 13.60 -5.96 -0.40
CA LEU A 39 13.73 -7.38 -0.70
C LEU A 39 14.30 -8.15 0.49
N ALA A 40 15.28 -7.56 1.17
CA ALA A 40 15.86 -8.23 2.32
C ALA A 40 14.85 -8.40 3.44
N ILE A 41 14.02 -7.39 3.67
CA ILE A 41 13.04 -7.45 4.74
C ILE A 41 11.88 -8.36 4.36
N SER A 42 11.44 -8.32 3.12
CA SER A 42 10.30 -9.13 2.70
C SER A 42 10.67 -10.57 2.42
N GLY A 43 11.95 -10.85 2.20
CA GLY A 43 12.38 -12.20 1.87
C GLY A 43 12.08 -12.60 0.44
N MET A 44 11.71 -11.65 -0.41
CA MET A 44 11.34 -11.98 -1.78
C MET A 44 12.49 -11.72 -2.73
N GLY A 45 12.47 -12.44 -3.85
CA GLY A 45 13.38 -12.14 -4.94
C GLY A 45 12.75 -11.18 -5.92
N PRO A 46 13.58 -10.51 -6.72
CA PRO A 46 13.05 -9.52 -7.66
C PRO A 46 12.08 -10.12 -8.67
N GLU A 47 12.27 -11.37 -9.01
CA GLU A 47 11.41 -11.98 -10.01
C GLU A 47 10.01 -12.26 -9.48
N SER A 48 9.83 -12.28 -8.15
CA SER A 48 8.54 -12.56 -7.55
C SER A 48 7.68 -11.34 -7.38
N ILE A 49 8.26 -10.15 -7.46
CA ILE A 49 7.54 -8.93 -7.13
C ILE A 49 6.41 -8.67 -8.10
N ARG A 50 6.65 -8.93 -9.39
CA ARG A 50 5.64 -8.63 -10.39
C ARG A 50 4.37 -9.42 -10.15
N ALA A 51 4.50 -10.69 -9.85
CA ALA A 51 3.33 -11.52 -9.56
C ALA A 51 2.69 -11.10 -8.24
N ALA A 52 3.51 -10.79 -7.24
CA ALA A 52 2.98 -10.42 -5.93
C ALA A 52 2.20 -9.12 -6.00
N ALA A 53 2.57 -8.23 -6.93
CA ALA A 53 1.91 -6.92 -7.02
C ALA A 53 0.43 -7.04 -7.37
N ARG A 54 -0.02 -8.21 -7.75
CA ARG A 54 -1.43 -8.43 -8.03
C ARG A 54 -2.23 -8.82 -6.78
N GLU A 55 -1.54 -9.05 -5.68
CA GLU A 55 -2.21 -9.56 -4.48
C GLU A 55 -2.39 -8.45 -3.47
N SER A 56 -3.62 -8.33 -2.98
CA SER A 56 -3.94 -7.28 -2.02
C SER A 56 -3.10 -7.39 -0.75
N GLN A 57 -2.85 -8.61 -0.28
CA GLN A 57 -2.03 -8.80 0.90
C GLN A 57 -0.65 -8.21 0.73
N PHE A 58 -0.05 -8.45 -0.44
CA PHE A 58 1.27 -7.91 -0.68
C PHE A 58 1.24 -6.40 -0.76
N LEU A 59 0.23 -5.85 -1.44
CA LEU A 59 0.11 -4.41 -1.55
C LEU A 59 -0.09 -3.76 -0.19
N LEU A 60 -0.86 -4.41 0.67
CA LEU A 60 -1.01 -3.92 2.03
C LEU A 60 0.33 -3.88 2.74
N GLY A 61 1.13 -4.93 2.56
CA GLY A 61 2.45 -4.96 3.16
C GLY A 61 3.37 -3.88 2.64
N VAL A 62 3.24 -3.53 1.36
CA VAL A 62 4.04 -2.45 0.78
C VAL A 62 3.69 -1.14 1.48
N LEU A 63 2.41 -0.88 1.68
CA LEU A 63 2.01 0.35 2.34
C LEU A 63 2.41 0.35 3.80
N ASP A 64 2.35 -0.78 4.47
CA ASP A 64 2.81 -0.87 5.85
C ASP A 64 4.31 -0.60 5.95
N TYR A 65 5.06 -1.15 5.01
CA TYR A 65 6.51 -0.93 4.98
C TYR A 65 6.81 0.56 4.83
N LEU A 66 6.10 1.20 3.91
CA LEU A 66 6.30 2.62 3.66
C LEU A 66 5.91 3.44 4.89
N ALA A 67 4.79 3.11 5.50
CA ALA A 67 4.29 3.88 6.64
C ALA A 67 5.18 3.75 7.87
N ALA A 68 5.92 2.66 7.97
CA ALA A 68 6.81 2.45 9.11
C ALA A 68 8.10 3.24 9.00
N ASP A 69 8.37 3.84 7.86
CA ASP A 69 9.61 4.57 7.63
C ASP A 69 9.23 6.00 7.24
N GLU A 70 9.21 6.88 8.22
CA GLU A 70 8.67 8.22 8.00
C GLU A 70 9.42 9.00 6.92
N PRO A 71 10.75 9.02 6.89
CA PRO A 71 11.43 9.72 5.81
C PRO A 71 11.08 9.17 4.43
N LEU A 72 10.94 7.85 4.34
CA LEU A 72 10.57 7.23 3.07
C LEU A 72 9.16 7.61 2.68
N LEU A 73 8.25 7.59 3.64
CA LEU A 73 6.87 7.98 3.40
C LEU A 73 6.77 9.40 2.88
N ILE A 74 7.49 10.31 3.51
CA ILE A 74 7.44 11.71 3.12
C ILE A 74 8.03 11.90 1.72
N ALA A 75 9.11 11.19 1.41
CA ALA A 75 9.70 11.29 0.09
C ALA A 75 8.74 10.78 -0.98
N PHE A 76 8.06 9.67 -0.71
CA PHE A 76 7.10 9.13 -1.65
C PHE A 76 5.94 10.12 -1.87
N ALA A 77 5.42 10.66 -0.77
CA ALA A 77 4.29 11.57 -0.86
C ALA A 77 4.67 12.81 -1.65
N ALA A 78 5.86 13.33 -1.41
CA ALA A 78 6.31 14.52 -2.14
C ALA A 78 6.46 14.22 -3.62
N GLU A 79 7.03 13.09 -3.95
CA GLU A 79 7.27 12.76 -5.34
C GLU A 79 5.96 12.57 -6.10
N ASN A 80 4.95 12.06 -5.43
CA ASN A 80 3.65 11.79 -6.05
C ASN A 80 2.63 12.89 -5.80
N THR A 81 3.04 13.94 -5.15
CA THR A 81 2.19 15.11 -4.92
C THR A 81 0.91 14.74 -4.21
N ILE A 82 1.05 13.95 -3.15
CA ILE A 82 -0.08 13.57 -2.32
C ILE A 82 0.26 13.84 -0.86
N PRO A 83 -0.75 14.03 -0.01
CA PRO A 83 -0.48 14.17 1.41
C PRO A 83 -0.03 12.82 1.98
N PRO A 84 0.87 12.84 2.97
CA PRO A 84 1.31 11.57 3.57
C PRO A 84 0.16 10.74 4.11
N GLY A 85 -0.89 11.39 4.59
CA GLY A 85 -2.04 10.66 5.11
C GLY A 85 -2.75 9.81 4.09
N ALA A 86 -2.57 10.11 2.80
CA ALA A 86 -3.21 9.33 1.75
C ALA A 86 -2.71 7.88 1.77
N VAL A 87 -1.46 7.66 2.20
CA VAL A 87 -0.93 6.32 2.28
C VAL A 87 -1.67 5.50 3.32
N MET A 88 -1.92 6.10 4.49
CA MET A 88 -2.67 5.40 5.52
C MET A 88 -4.12 5.17 5.10
N GLU A 89 -4.70 6.11 4.41
CA GLU A 89 -6.05 5.92 3.92
C GLU A 89 -6.13 4.76 2.93
N ALA A 90 -5.17 4.68 2.04
CA ALA A 90 -5.14 3.59 1.08
C ALA A 90 -4.95 2.26 1.78
N ARG A 91 -4.07 2.24 2.77
CA ARG A 91 -3.84 1.05 3.55
C ARG A 91 -5.11 0.58 4.21
N ASP A 92 -5.83 1.52 4.83
CA ASP A 92 -7.06 1.16 5.51
C ASP A 92 -8.12 0.68 4.55
N THR A 93 -8.16 1.26 3.36
CA THR A 93 -9.12 0.82 2.35
C THR A 93 -8.86 -0.62 1.94
N ILE A 94 -7.61 -0.97 1.71
CA ILE A 94 -7.27 -2.34 1.33
C ILE A 94 -7.53 -3.30 2.50
N ALA A 95 -7.15 -2.90 3.69
CA ALA A 95 -7.31 -3.74 4.87
C ALA A 95 -8.77 -3.87 5.29
N GLY A 96 -9.61 -2.92 4.92
CA GLY A 96 -10.98 -2.89 5.40
C GLY A 96 -11.77 -4.12 5.05
N ARG A 97 -11.53 -4.67 3.86
CA ARG A 97 -12.24 -5.87 3.47
C ARG A 97 -11.95 -7.02 4.43
N ARG A 98 -10.68 -7.18 4.80
CA ARG A 98 -10.30 -8.24 5.70
C ARG A 98 -10.88 -8.01 7.08
N TRP A 99 -10.87 -6.76 7.50
CA TRP A 99 -11.43 -6.41 8.78
C TRP A 99 -12.94 -6.72 8.82
N GLU A 100 -13.61 -6.43 7.75
CA GLU A 100 -15.04 -6.68 7.67
C GLU A 100 -15.35 -8.16 7.77
N ARG A 101 -14.52 -8.98 7.17
CA ARG A 101 -14.76 -10.41 7.21
C ARG A 101 -14.61 -10.99 8.60
N GLU A 102 -13.75 -10.38 9.40
CA GLU A 102 -13.53 -10.88 10.74
C GLU A 102 -14.58 -10.39 11.73
N THR A 103 -15.34 -9.41 11.36
CA THR A 103 -16.37 -8.88 12.24
C THR A 103 -17.60 -9.76 12.18
N PRO A 104 -18.10 -10.21 13.33
CA PRO A 104 -19.29 -11.06 13.37
C PRO A 104 -20.53 -10.39 12.81
#